data_32bd1e0bfeaaa37ecd856d28beecf3ae
#
_entry.id   32bd1e0bfeaaa37ecd856d28beecf3ae
#
_cell.length_a   1.000
_cell.length_b   1.000
_cell.length_c   1.000
_cell.angle_alpha   90.00
_cell.angle_beta   90.00
_cell.angle_gamma   90.00
#
_symmetry.space_group_name_H-M   'P 1'
#
loop_
_entity.id
_entity.type
_entity.pdbx_description
1 polymer ?
#
loop_
_entity_poly.entity_id
_entity_poly.type
_entity_poly.pdbx_seq_one_letter_code
_entity_poly.pdbx_strand_id
1 'polypeptide(L)'
;MVGSKDVARNDKGGKNEKRLVAHDVLRVFEDDDKGELVALHDFDLEAGHGELVALIGPSGCGKSTFLRLVAGLDEAQGGTLEYGGEPIKGPSYDRGFVFQQANLYPWLTVEKNIAFGLKARGVYKEQKHRVQEMIDLMGLTGFEKSYPHQISGGMAARVAIAQTLIQDPGIILLDEPLSALDAFTRAIIQDEILKMRDRFDPIILMVTHDIEEAVYMADRVVVLSPRPGTNIGEVKIDLPHPRDRISEEFIASRHTIMDMLDFD
;
A
#
# COMPACT_ATOMS: atom_id res chain seq x y z
N MET A 1 29.65 -29.92 21.40
CA MET A 1 28.48 -29.34 22.11
C MET A 1 28.52 -27.85 21.93
N VAL A 2 27.78 -27.35 20.97
CA VAL A 2 27.61 -25.91 20.74
C VAL A 2 26.12 -25.64 20.79
N GLY A 3 25.73 -24.89 21.80
CA GLY A 3 24.33 -24.57 22.11
C GLY A 3 23.70 -23.69 21.05
N SER A 4 22.59 -24.14 20.51
CA SER A 4 21.62 -23.41 19.73
C SER A 4 21.04 -22.30 20.61
N LYS A 5 21.30 -21.05 20.25
CA LYS A 5 20.57 -19.90 20.83
C LYS A 5 19.24 -19.77 20.08
N ASP A 6 18.18 -20.11 20.77
CA ASP A 6 16.81 -19.80 20.37
C ASP A 6 16.67 -18.28 20.16
N VAL A 7 16.45 -17.88 18.91
CA VAL A 7 15.99 -16.55 18.58
C VAL A 7 14.50 -16.52 18.95
N ALA A 8 14.18 -15.75 19.97
CA ALA A 8 12.82 -15.55 20.47
C ALA A 8 11.88 -15.20 19.32
N ARG A 9 10.95 -16.10 19.03
CA ARG A 9 9.75 -15.85 18.22
C ARG A 9 8.91 -14.84 18.97
N ASN A 10 8.93 -13.61 18.50
CA ASN A 10 8.09 -12.56 19.03
C ASN A 10 6.63 -12.86 18.69
N ASP A 11 5.78 -12.66 19.66
CA ASP A 11 4.35 -12.90 19.76
C ASP A 11 3.55 -12.58 18.46
N LYS A 12 3.28 -13.60 17.64
CA LYS A 12 2.45 -13.49 16.43
C LYS A 12 0.94 -13.64 16.73
N GLY A 13 0.55 -13.90 17.98
CA GLY A 13 -0.81 -14.27 18.36
C GLY A 13 -1.86 -13.17 18.25
N GLY A 14 -1.47 -11.89 18.13
CA GLY A 14 -2.46 -10.79 18.10
C GLY A 14 -2.61 -10.07 16.75
N LYS A 15 -1.71 -10.27 15.81
CA LYS A 15 -1.78 -9.59 14.49
C LYS A 15 -2.62 -10.36 13.47
N ASN A 16 -2.65 -11.69 13.53
CA ASN A 16 -3.35 -12.54 12.55
C ASN A 16 -4.89 -12.51 12.64
N GLU A 17 -5.46 -11.83 13.65
CA GLU A 17 -6.92 -11.74 13.82
C GLU A 17 -7.48 -10.38 13.34
N LYS A 18 -6.63 -9.38 13.11
CA LYS A 18 -7.10 -8.05 12.71
C LYS A 18 -7.45 -8.05 11.22
N ARG A 19 -8.65 -7.60 10.91
CA ARG A 19 -9.14 -7.38 9.54
C ARG A 19 -9.46 -5.92 9.34
N LEU A 20 -9.28 -5.44 8.12
CA LEU A 20 -9.88 -4.21 7.65
C LEU A 20 -11.27 -4.52 7.13
N VAL A 21 -12.26 -3.78 7.59
CA VAL A 21 -13.66 -3.92 7.16
C VAL A 21 -14.20 -2.53 6.80
N ALA A 22 -14.67 -2.40 5.58
CA ALA A 22 -15.42 -1.26 5.09
C ALA A 22 -16.81 -1.75 4.68
N HIS A 23 -17.87 -1.15 5.19
CA HIS A 23 -19.24 -1.52 4.88
C HIS A 23 -20.08 -0.27 4.63
N ASP A 24 -20.76 -0.23 3.46
CA ASP A 24 -21.61 0.87 2.98
C ASP A 24 -20.93 2.24 3.03
N VAL A 25 -19.61 2.29 2.76
CA VAL A 25 -18.83 3.52 2.91
C VAL A 25 -19.28 4.58 1.91
N LEU A 26 -19.68 5.74 2.46
CA LEU A 26 -20.06 6.94 1.72
C LEU A 26 -19.02 8.04 1.92
N ARG A 27 -18.57 8.66 0.82
CA ARG A 27 -17.75 9.88 0.86
C ARG A 27 -18.22 10.88 -0.17
N VAL A 28 -18.61 12.06 0.32
CA VAL A 28 -19.05 13.21 -0.48
C VAL A 28 -18.09 14.38 -0.25
N PHE A 29 -17.72 15.07 -1.30
CA PHE A 29 -17.00 16.34 -1.24
C PHE A 29 -17.94 17.48 -1.61
N GLU A 30 -17.80 18.60 -0.96
CA GLU A 30 -18.44 19.85 -1.35
C GLU A 30 -17.51 20.57 -2.35
N ASP A 31 -18.05 20.91 -3.51
CA ASP A 31 -17.38 21.72 -4.54
C ASP A 31 -18.15 23.02 -4.70
N ASP A 32 -17.52 24.15 -4.43
CA ASP A 32 -18.16 25.47 -4.44
C ASP A 32 -18.81 25.81 -5.78
N ASP A 33 -18.30 25.25 -6.89
CA ASP A 33 -18.78 25.53 -8.25
C ASP A 33 -19.73 24.46 -8.78
N LYS A 34 -19.64 23.21 -8.30
CA LYS A 34 -20.34 22.04 -8.86
C LYS A 34 -21.32 21.38 -7.88
N GLY A 35 -21.40 21.89 -6.63
CA GLY A 35 -22.22 21.29 -5.58
C GLY A 35 -21.60 20.02 -4.99
N GLU A 36 -22.43 19.09 -4.55
CA GLU A 36 -21.96 17.84 -3.95
C GLU A 36 -21.37 16.89 -4.99
N LEU A 37 -20.16 16.37 -4.68
CA LEU A 37 -19.44 15.40 -5.47
C LEU A 37 -19.33 14.09 -4.70
N VAL A 38 -20.15 13.10 -5.04
CA VAL A 38 -20.09 11.77 -4.44
C VAL A 38 -18.89 11.02 -5.01
N ALA A 39 -17.90 10.75 -4.16
CA ALA A 39 -16.69 10.04 -4.56
C ALA A 39 -16.82 8.52 -4.38
N LEU A 40 -17.41 8.09 -3.26
CA LEU A 40 -17.70 6.69 -2.94
C LEU A 40 -19.15 6.58 -2.48
N HIS A 41 -19.82 5.52 -2.88
CA HIS A 41 -21.19 5.22 -2.48
C HIS A 41 -21.37 3.71 -2.34
N ASP A 42 -21.91 3.27 -1.21
CA ASP A 42 -22.15 1.87 -0.88
C ASP A 42 -20.89 1.02 -1.19
N PHE A 43 -19.71 1.51 -0.72
CA PHE A 43 -18.46 0.85 -1.01
C PHE A 43 -18.12 -0.15 0.07
N ASP A 44 -18.04 -1.42 -0.31
CA ASP A 44 -17.69 -2.54 0.56
C ASP A 44 -16.31 -3.10 0.21
N LEU A 45 -15.50 -3.39 1.25
CA LEU A 45 -14.24 -4.09 1.13
C LEU A 45 -13.85 -4.72 2.47
N GLU A 46 -13.46 -5.97 2.45
CA GLU A 46 -12.77 -6.60 3.56
C GLU A 46 -11.38 -7.04 3.13
N ALA A 47 -10.40 -6.95 4.03
CA ALA A 47 -9.05 -7.48 3.80
C ALA A 47 -8.46 -8.05 5.09
N GLY A 48 -7.76 -9.17 4.97
CA GLY A 48 -7.07 -9.84 6.06
C GLY A 48 -5.56 -9.63 6.06
N HIS A 49 -4.89 -9.98 7.17
CA HIS A 49 -3.43 -9.95 7.23
C HIS A 49 -2.79 -10.85 6.17
N GLY A 50 -1.65 -10.42 5.62
CA GLY A 50 -0.95 -11.10 4.53
C GLY A 50 -1.59 -10.91 3.15
N GLU A 51 -2.78 -10.32 3.07
CA GLU A 51 -3.49 -10.11 1.80
C GLU A 51 -3.04 -8.81 1.12
N LEU A 52 -2.70 -8.89 -0.16
CA LEU A 52 -2.52 -7.74 -1.04
C LEU A 52 -3.76 -7.60 -1.93
N VAL A 53 -4.52 -6.53 -1.71
CA VAL A 53 -5.70 -6.18 -2.51
C VAL A 53 -5.36 -5.01 -3.42
N ALA A 54 -5.51 -5.18 -4.72
CA ALA A 54 -5.39 -4.08 -5.68
C ALA A 54 -6.76 -3.46 -6.00
N LEU A 55 -6.83 -2.14 -6.00
CA LEU A 55 -8.00 -1.36 -6.40
C LEU A 55 -7.77 -0.80 -7.80
N ILE A 56 -8.62 -1.18 -8.74
CA ILE A 56 -8.57 -0.72 -10.14
C ILE A 56 -9.90 -0.06 -10.51
N GLY A 57 -9.85 0.92 -11.39
CA GLY A 57 -11.01 1.61 -11.92
C GLY A 57 -10.63 2.92 -12.62
N PRO A 58 -11.57 3.61 -13.25
CA PRO A 58 -11.32 4.85 -13.98
C PRO A 58 -10.70 5.95 -13.09
N SER A 59 -10.05 6.92 -13.73
CA SER A 59 -9.54 8.10 -13.00
C SER A 59 -10.68 8.85 -12.32
N GLY A 60 -10.47 9.21 -11.04
CA GLY A 60 -11.44 9.94 -10.24
C GLY A 60 -12.61 9.11 -9.71
N CYS A 61 -12.58 7.77 -9.79
CA CYS A 61 -13.64 6.92 -9.24
C CYS A 61 -13.58 6.72 -7.72
N GLY A 62 -12.62 7.32 -7.00
CA GLY A 62 -12.58 7.25 -5.54
C GLY A 62 -11.52 6.36 -4.92
N LYS A 63 -10.65 5.68 -5.70
CA LYS A 63 -9.60 4.78 -5.18
C LYS A 63 -8.69 5.43 -4.14
N SER A 64 -8.06 6.55 -4.48
CA SER A 64 -7.20 7.31 -3.56
C SER A 64 -7.99 7.89 -2.38
N THR A 65 -9.27 8.21 -2.59
CA THR A 65 -10.19 8.62 -1.52
C THR A 65 -10.35 7.50 -0.51
N PHE A 66 -10.60 6.27 -0.96
CA PHE A 66 -10.71 5.12 -0.07
C PHE A 66 -9.42 4.88 0.72
N LEU A 67 -8.26 4.93 0.07
CA LEU A 67 -6.98 4.82 0.78
C LEU A 67 -6.82 5.88 1.87
N ARG A 68 -7.23 7.12 1.59
CA ARG A 68 -7.20 8.22 2.57
C ARG A 68 -8.11 7.98 3.77
N LEU A 69 -9.31 7.44 3.53
CA LEU A 69 -10.23 7.03 4.61
C LEU A 69 -9.58 5.96 5.49
N VAL A 70 -9.01 4.91 4.88
CA VAL A 70 -8.31 3.85 5.63
C VAL A 70 -7.11 4.40 6.40
N ALA A 71 -6.37 5.36 5.85
CA ALA A 71 -5.28 6.02 6.56
C ALA A 71 -5.74 6.85 7.77
N GLY A 72 -7.03 7.22 7.81
CA GLY A 72 -7.58 8.19 8.75
C GLY A 72 -7.19 9.62 8.43
N LEU A 73 -6.84 9.91 7.17
CA LEU A 73 -6.53 11.25 6.66
C LEU A 73 -7.79 11.98 6.18
N ASP A 74 -8.89 11.27 6.11
CA ASP A 74 -10.21 11.74 5.73
C ASP A 74 -11.27 10.94 6.50
N GLU A 75 -12.54 11.39 6.52
CA GLU A 75 -13.63 10.77 7.27
C GLU A 75 -14.78 10.39 6.32
N ALA A 76 -15.35 9.19 6.53
CA ALA A 76 -16.55 8.76 5.83
C ALA A 76 -17.78 9.49 6.41
N GLN A 77 -18.73 9.91 5.55
CA GLN A 77 -20.01 10.48 5.98
C GLN A 77 -21.08 9.42 6.25
N GLY A 78 -20.90 8.21 5.76
CA GLY A 78 -21.81 7.08 5.99
C GLY A 78 -21.08 5.76 5.99
N GLY A 79 -21.76 4.72 6.44
CA GLY A 79 -21.20 3.39 6.58
C GLY A 79 -20.24 3.23 7.78
N THR A 80 -19.49 2.15 7.76
CA THR A 80 -18.48 1.84 8.80
C THR A 80 -17.14 1.53 8.16
N LEU A 81 -16.05 1.94 8.84
CA LEU A 81 -14.68 1.64 8.45
C LEU A 81 -13.89 1.29 9.70
N GLU A 82 -13.47 0.04 9.81
CA GLU A 82 -12.87 -0.53 11.01
C GLU A 82 -11.57 -1.28 10.70
N TYR A 83 -10.65 -1.28 11.66
CA TYR A 83 -9.47 -2.12 11.64
C TYR A 83 -9.30 -2.85 12.96
N GLY A 84 -9.32 -4.19 12.93
CA GLY A 84 -9.26 -5.02 14.13
C GLY A 84 -10.47 -4.84 15.05
N GLY A 85 -11.65 -4.53 14.49
CA GLY A 85 -12.88 -4.27 15.22
C GLY A 85 -12.97 -2.86 15.84
N GLU A 86 -11.99 -2.00 15.59
CA GLU A 86 -11.98 -0.63 16.09
C GLU A 86 -12.21 0.37 14.94
N PRO A 87 -13.12 1.35 15.10
CA PRO A 87 -13.37 2.36 14.09
C PRO A 87 -12.12 3.20 13.78
N ILE A 88 -11.89 3.47 12.50
CA ILE A 88 -10.81 4.37 12.04
C ILE A 88 -11.27 5.82 12.22
N LYS A 89 -10.70 6.53 13.20
CA LYS A 89 -11.07 7.92 13.54
C LYS A 89 -10.00 8.95 13.21
N GLY A 90 -8.82 8.51 12.77
CA GLY A 90 -7.69 9.42 12.49
C GLY A 90 -6.41 8.66 12.17
N PRO A 91 -5.31 9.36 11.85
CA PRO A 91 -4.03 8.74 11.52
C PRO A 91 -3.46 7.89 12.66
N SER A 92 -2.76 6.81 12.29
CA SER A 92 -2.09 5.92 13.24
C SER A 92 -0.77 5.41 12.69
N TYR A 93 0.20 5.12 13.55
CA TYR A 93 1.46 4.48 13.15
C TYR A 93 1.27 3.05 12.61
N ASP A 94 0.13 2.42 12.90
CA ASP A 94 -0.23 1.09 12.42
C ASP A 94 -0.76 1.09 10.97
N ARG A 95 -0.90 2.26 10.36
CA ARG A 95 -1.34 2.45 8.97
C ARG A 95 -0.35 3.33 8.22
N GLY A 96 0.50 2.68 7.42
CA GLY A 96 1.50 3.36 6.59
C GLY A 96 0.92 3.77 5.23
N PHE A 97 1.25 4.97 4.76
CA PHE A 97 0.80 5.49 3.48
C PHE A 97 1.99 5.89 2.60
N VAL A 98 2.03 5.33 1.38
CA VAL A 98 2.94 5.73 0.31
C VAL A 98 2.12 6.48 -0.73
N PHE A 99 2.35 7.78 -0.83
CA PHE A 99 1.68 8.65 -1.79
C PHE A 99 2.24 8.48 -3.21
N GLN A 100 1.44 8.79 -4.21
CA GLN A 100 1.83 8.81 -5.63
C GLN A 100 3.07 9.67 -5.86
N GLN A 101 3.15 10.85 -5.24
CA GLN A 101 4.36 11.64 -5.18
C GLN A 101 5.13 11.32 -3.91
N ALA A 102 6.42 11.07 -4.05
CA ALA A 102 7.30 10.82 -2.91
C ALA A 102 7.41 12.06 -2.02
N ASN A 103 6.55 12.17 -1.00
CA ASN A 103 6.49 13.30 -0.07
C ASN A 103 7.62 13.23 0.96
N LEU A 104 8.88 13.32 0.48
CA LEU A 104 10.04 13.35 1.34
C LEU A 104 10.25 14.73 1.98
N TYR A 105 10.78 14.75 3.18
CA TYR A 105 11.20 15.98 3.84
C TYR A 105 12.44 16.54 3.13
N PRO A 106 12.34 17.68 2.40
CA PRO A 106 13.44 18.16 1.54
C PRO A 106 14.68 18.60 2.31
N TRP A 107 14.56 18.92 3.60
CA TRP A 107 15.66 19.28 4.50
C TRP A 107 16.31 18.10 5.21
N LEU A 108 15.82 16.88 5.01
CA LEU A 108 16.39 15.66 5.56
C LEU A 108 17.11 14.85 4.47
N THR A 109 18.19 14.18 4.86
CA THR A 109 18.89 13.23 3.98
C THR A 109 18.05 11.95 3.82
N VAL A 110 18.42 11.08 2.87
CA VAL A 110 17.79 9.75 2.66
C VAL A 110 17.71 8.97 3.97
N GLU A 111 18.84 8.78 4.65
CA GLU A 111 18.89 8.09 5.95
C GLU A 111 17.93 8.71 6.98
N LYS A 112 17.91 10.05 7.05
CA LYS A 112 17.06 10.76 8.01
C LYS A 112 15.58 10.72 7.65
N ASN A 113 15.24 10.70 6.37
CA ASN A 113 13.88 10.48 5.89
C ASN A 113 13.38 9.12 6.31
N ILE A 114 14.14 8.05 6.02
CA ILE A 114 13.80 6.68 6.41
C ILE A 114 13.66 6.57 7.94
N ALA A 115 14.58 7.15 8.70
CA ALA A 115 14.59 7.11 10.15
C ALA A 115 13.51 7.98 10.82
N PHE A 116 12.79 8.82 10.07
CA PHE A 116 11.92 9.85 10.64
C PHE A 116 10.84 9.27 11.56
N GLY A 117 10.12 8.25 11.10
CA GLY A 117 9.06 7.62 11.87
C GLY A 117 9.56 6.97 13.16
N LEU A 118 10.73 6.30 13.11
CA LEU A 118 11.36 5.74 14.31
C LEU A 118 11.73 6.82 15.33
N LYS A 119 12.17 7.99 14.86
CA LYS A 119 12.47 9.14 15.75
C LYS A 119 11.21 9.73 16.34
N ALA A 120 10.15 9.90 15.56
CA ALA A 120 8.87 10.42 16.02
C ALA A 120 8.24 9.53 17.11
N ARG A 121 8.43 8.21 16.99
CA ARG A 121 7.99 7.22 17.99
C ARG A 121 8.94 7.08 19.20
N GLY A 122 10.12 7.72 19.18
CA GLY A 122 11.10 7.62 20.24
C GLY A 122 11.90 6.30 20.29
N VAL A 123 11.74 5.41 19.28
CA VAL A 123 12.37 4.06 19.25
C VAL A 123 13.63 4.00 18.40
N TYR A 124 14.11 5.14 17.89
CA TYR A 124 15.25 5.18 16.97
C TYR A 124 16.53 4.58 17.55
N LYS A 125 16.81 4.77 18.84
CA LYS A 125 18.05 4.29 19.48
C LYS A 125 18.15 2.75 19.42
N GLU A 126 17.04 2.08 19.67
CA GLU A 126 16.94 0.62 19.69
C GLU A 126 16.94 0.03 18.27
N GLN A 127 16.34 0.75 17.32
CA GLN A 127 16.06 0.26 15.96
C GLN A 127 16.89 0.91 14.87
N LYS A 128 17.93 1.69 15.21
CA LYS A 128 18.74 2.40 14.20
C LYS A 128 19.41 1.48 13.17
N HIS A 129 19.72 0.23 13.53
CA HIS A 129 20.32 -0.76 12.62
C HIS A 129 19.39 -1.05 11.43
N ARG A 130 18.09 -1.04 11.64
CA ARG A 130 17.08 -1.26 10.59
C ARG A 130 17.11 -0.19 9.49
N VAL A 131 17.60 1.01 9.79
CA VAL A 131 17.71 2.07 8.77
C VAL A 131 18.69 1.67 7.68
N GLN A 132 19.86 1.12 8.06
CA GLN A 132 20.84 0.65 7.08
C GLN A 132 20.30 -0.58 6.32
N GLU A 133 19.69 -1.53 7.02
CA GLU A 133 19.06 -2.69 6.39
C GLU A 133 18.02 -2.27 5.33
N MET A 134 17.22 -1.25 5.63
CA MET A 134 16.23 -0.73 4.70
C MET A 134 16.86 0.01 3.51
N ILE A 135 17.95 0.76 3.74
CA ILE A 135 18.72 1.42 2.67
C ILE A 135 19.29 0.38 1.70
N ASP A 136 19.89 -0.69 2.24
CA ASP A 136 20.50 -1.76 1.44
C ASP A 136 19.43 -2.53 0.66
N LEU A 137 18.31 -2.86 1.32
CA LEU A 137 17.16 -3.54 0.71
C LEU A 137 16.58 -2.75 -0.48
N MET A 138 16.49 -1.43 -0.34
CA MET A 138 15.97 -0.55 -1.40
C MET A 138 17.02 -0.14 -2.45
N GLY A 139 18.24 -0.68 -2.37
CA GLY A 139 19.33 -0.34 -3.30
C GLY A 139 19.70 1.15 -3.26
N LEU A 140 19.73 1.73 -2.07
CA LEU A 140 20.04 3.15 -1.83
C LEU A 140 21.43 3.32 -1.18
N THR A 141 22.21 2.26 -1.08
CA THR A 141 23.58 2.28 -0.55
C THR A 141 24.45 3.24 -1.33
N GLY A 142 25.17 4.11 -0.60
CA GLY A 142 25.97 5.21 -1.15
C GLY A 142 25.22 6.56 -1.28
N PHE A 143 23.90 6.58 -1.06
CA PHE A 143 23.06 7.79 -1.10
C PHE A 143 22.52 8.21 0.27
N GLU A 144 22.99 7.62 1.36
CA GLU A 144 22.50 7.84 2.73
C GLU A 144 22.48 9.31 3.13
N LYS A 145 23.50 10.06 2.68
CA LYS A 145 23.69 11.48 3.00
C LYS A 145 23.13 12.43 1.94
N SER A 146 22.61 11.91 0.83
CA SER A 146 21.99 12.71 -0.23
C SER A 146 20.65 13.28 0.23
N TYR A 147 20.33 14.47 -0.26
CA TYR A 147 19.04 15.12 -0.05
C TYR A 147 18.06 14.75 -1.19
N PRO A 148 16.73 14.89 -1.01
CA PRO A 148 15.75 14.56 -2.04
C PRO A 148 16.00 15.18 -3.41
N HIS A 149 16.51 16.43 -3.47
CA HIS A 149 16.83 17.12 -4.72
C HIS A 149 18.11 16.59 -5.43
N GLN A 150 18.85 15.69 -4.79
CA GLN A 150 20.09 15.09 -5.32
C GLN A 150 19.90 13.66 -5.83
N ILE A 151 18.69 13.11 -5.72
CA ILE A 151 18.36 11.74 -6.12
C ILE A 151 17.31 11.73 -7.22
N SER A 152 17.23 10.64 -7.98
CA SER A 152 16.20 10.48 -9.02
C SER A 152 14.80 10.31 -8.42
N GLY A 153 13.74 10.54 -9.22
CA GLY A 153 12.36 10.30 -8.80
C GLY A 153 12.11 8.84 -8.36
N GLY A 154 12.71 7.88 -9.06
CA GLY A 154 12.63 6.46 -8.66
C GLY A 154 13.34 6.17 -7.34
N MET A 155 14.48 6.84 -7.06
CA MET A 155 15.12 6.73 -5.75
C MET A 155 14.26 7.36 -4.66
N ALA A 156 13.65 8.51 -4.93
CA ALA A 156 12.74 9.16 -3.98
C ALA A 156 11.54 8.28 -3.65
N ALA A 157 10.94 7.61 -4.64
CA ALA A 157 9.86 6.64 -4.42
C ALA A 157 10.32 5.48 -3.50
N ARG A 158 11.52 4.93 -3.74
CA ARG A 158 12.10 3.88 -2.87
C ARG A 158 12.35 4.37 -1.44
N VAL A 159 12.78 5.61 -1.25
CA VAL A 159 12.91 6.22 0.09
C VAL A 159 11.55 6.34 0.78
N ALA A 160 10.50 6.77 0.07
CA ALA A 160 9.14 6.88 0.62
C ALA A 160 8.56 5.50 1.04
N ILE A 161 8.79 4.49 0.23
CA ILE A 161 8.44 3.10 0.58
C ILE A 161 9.21 2.67 1.83
N ALA A 162 10.54 2.85 1.86
CA ALA A 162 11.39 2.50 3.00
C ALA A 162 10.95 3.22 4.29
N GLN A 163 10.60 4.52 4.20
CA GLN A 163 10.12 5.33 5.31
C GLN A 163 8.82 4.78 5.93
N THR A 164 7.95 4.23 5.10
CA THR A 164 6.70 3.62 5.53
C THR A 164 6.95 2.25 6.16
N LEU A 165 7.68 1.41 5.47
CA LEU A 165 7.88 0.00 5.82
C LEU A 165 8.74 -0.21 7.08
N ILE A 166 9.68 0.71 7.37
CA ILE A 166 10.53 0.60 8.56
C ILE A 166 9.75 0.64 9.89
N GLN A 167 8.50 1.11 9.83
CA GLN A 167 7.64 1.24 11.00
C GLN A 167 6.86 -0.04 11.34
N ASP A 168 6.91 -1.08 10.51
CA ASP A 168 6.15 -2.34 10.60
C ASP A 168 4.65 -2.09 10.80
N PRO A 169 4.00 -1.34 9.91
CA PRO A 169 2.57 -1.07 10.03
C PRO A 169 1.76 -2.35 9.82
N GLY A 170 0.58 -2.43 10.45
CA GLY A 170 -0.37 -3.52 10.20
C GLY A 170 -1.09 -3.38 8.86
N ILE A 171 -1.23 -2.14 8.36
CA ILE A 171 -1.76 -1.84 7.02
C ILE A 171 -0.78 -0.99 6.24
N ILE A 172 -0.54 -1.34 4.97
CA ILE A 172 0.25 -0.55 4.02
C ILE A 172 -0.66 -0.09 2.88
N LEU A 173 -0.70 1.21 2.67
CA LEU A 173 -1.50 1.86 1.64
C LEU A 173 -0.58 2.42 0.56
N LEU A 174 -0.75 1.94 -0.67
CA LEU A 174 0.09 2.25 -1.81
C LEU A 174 -0.75 2.96 -2.88
N ASP A 175 -0.59 4.26 -3.04
CA ASP A 175 -1.32 5.06 -4.03
C ASP A 175 -0.43 5.28 -5.26
N GLU A 176 -0.58 4.45 -6.29
CA GLU A 176 0.22 4.42 -7.52
C GLU A 176 1.76 4.49 -7.27
N PRO A 177 2.30 3.66 -6.35
CA PRO A 177 3.65 3.84 -5.81
C PRO A 177 4.76 3.65 -6.85
N LEU A 178 4.45 2.95 -7.96
CA LEU A 178 5.43 2.53 -8.96
C LEU A 178 5.28 3.26 -10.30
N SER A 179 4.33 4.19 -10.39
CA SER A 179 4.03 4.93 -11.64
C SER A 179 5.21 5.76 -12.18
N ALA A 180 6.08 6.26 -11.29
CA ALA A 180 7.25 7.06 -11.65
C ALA A 180 8.52 6.23 -11.93
N LEU A 181 8.43 4.88 -11.88
CA LEU A 181 9.58 4.00 -12.04
C LEU A 181 9.69 3.46 -13.47
N ASP A 182 10.93 3.31 -13.95
CA ASP A 182 11.21 2.54 -15.15
C ASP A 182 10.88 1.05 -14.94
N ALA A 183 10.70 0.29 -16.03
CA ALA A 183 10.23 -1.08 -16.00
C ALA A 183 11.15 -2.02 -15.17
N PHE A 184 12.47 -1.83 -15.26
CA PHE A 184 13.44 -2.68 -14.54
C PHE A 184 13.38 -2.40 -13.03
N THR A 185 13.42 -1.13 -12.64
CA THR A 185 13.32 -0.71 -11.23
C THR A 185 11.97 -1.12 -10.64
N ARG A 186 10.88 -0.98 -11.41
CA ARG A 186 9.53 -1.39 -11.02
C ARG A 186 9.48 -2.87 -10.65
N ALA A 187 10.02 -3.75 -11.50
CA ALA A 187 10.05 -5.19 -11.23
C ALA A 187 10.78 -5.52 -9.92
N ILE A 188 11.94 -4.90 -9.68
CA ILE A 188 12.70 -5.08 -8.43
C ILE A 188 11.86 -4.67 -7.22
N ILE A 189 11.20 -3.50 -7.27
CA ILE A 189 10.42 -3.01 -6.13
C ILE A 189 9.15 -3.83 -5.91
N GLN A 190 8.50 -4.32 -6.95
CA GLN A 190 7.39 -5.26 -6.84
C GLN A 190 7.80 -6.50 -6.04
N ASP A 191 8.93 -7.12 -6.41
CA ASP A 191 9.45 -8.29 -5.70
C ASP A 191 9.81 -7.99 -4.25
N GLU A 192 10.38 -6.80 -3.96
CA GLU A 192 10.71 -6.41 -2.59
C GLU A 192 9.45 -6.18 -1.73
N ILE A 193 8.40 -5.58 -2.29
CA ILE A 193 7.10 -5.44 -1.60
C ILE A 193 6.50 -6.82 -1.30
N LEU A 194 6.55 -7.77 -2.24
CA LEU A 194 6.07 -9.14 -2.04
C LEU A 194 6.86 -9.87 -0.96
N LYS A 195 8.20 -9.81 -0.98
CA LYS A 195 9.04 -10.38 0.09
C LYS A 195 8.72 -9.79 1.47
N MET A 196 8.42 -8.49 1.51
CA MET A 196 8.05 -7.83 2.76
C MET A 196 6.68 -8.26 3.25
N ARG A 197 5.69 -8.40 2.34
CA ARG A 197 4.39 -8.99 2.66
C ARG A 197 4.59 -10.35 3.34
N ASP A 198 5.36 -11.23 2.73
CA ASP A 198 5.60 -12.59 3.23
C ASP A 198 6.34 -12.61 4.58
N ARG A 199 7.18 -11.60 4.83
CA ARG A 199 7.96 -11.51 6.08
C ARG A 199 7.17 -10.92 7.25
N PHE A 200 6.36 -9.87 7.02
CA PHE A 200 5.74 -9.07 8.06
C PHE A 200 4.22 -9.23 8.15
N ASP A 201 3.62 -9.89 7.16
CA ASP A 201 2.21 -10.23 7.12
C ASP A 201 1.24 -9.02 7.27
N PRO A 202 1.52 -7.84 6.64
CA PRO A 202 0.60 -6.70 6.68
C PRO A 202 -0.59 -6.91 5.73
N ILE A 203 -1.68 -6.19 5.94
CA ILE A 203 -2.66 -5.93 4.90
C ILE A 203 -2.05 -4.91 3.94
N ILE A 204 -2.08 -5.16 2.63
CA ILE A 204 -1.64 -4.19 1.63
C ILE A 204 -2.81 -3.81 0.74
N LEU A 205 -3.16 -2.53 0.72
CA LEU A 205 -4.07 -1.97 -0.27
C LEU A 205 -3.27 -1.18 -1.29
N MET A 206 -3.37 -1.55 -2.55
CA MET A 206 -2.64 -0.91 -3.65
C MET A 206 -3.63 -0.33 -4.67
N VAL A 207 -3.50 0.94 -4.96
CA VAL A 207 -4.16 1.59 -6.10
C VAL A 207 -3.19 1.58 -7.28
N THR A 208 -3.64 1.10 -8.40
CA THR A 208 -2.91 1.17 -9.67
C THR A 208 -3.89 1.30 -10.83
N HIS A 209 -3.43 1.88 -11.94
CA HIS A 209 -4.12 1.86 -13.23
C HIS A 209 -3.54 0.80 -14.18
N ASP A 210 -2.47 0.11 -13.76
CA ASP A 210 -1.82 -0.95 -14.53
C ASP A 210 -2.36 -2.32 -14.12
N ILE A 211 -3.18 -2.92 -15.01
CA ILE A 211 -3.81 -4.23 -14.76
C ILE A 211 -2.74 -5.32 -14.62
N GLU A 212 -1.65 -5.23 -15.38
CA GLU A 212 -0.56 -6.21 -15.32
C GLU A 212 0.13 -6.15 -13.94
N GLU A 213 0.33 -4.94 -13.40
CA GLU A 213 0.86 -4.76 -12.06
C GLU A 213 -0.09 -5.37 -11.00
N ALA A 214 -1.39 -5.12 -11.11
CA ALA A 214 -2.38 -5.67 -10.19
C ALA A 214 -2.39 -7.20 -10.24
N VAL A 215 -2.44 -7.79 -11.44
CA VAL A 215 -2.39 -9.26 -11.60
C VAL A 215 -1.06 -9.84 -11.12
N TYR A 216 0.06 -9.12 -11.25
CA TYR A 216 1.35 -9.61 -10.78
C TYR A 216 1.47 -9.63 -9.26
N MET A 217 0.94 -8.60 -8.59
CA MET A 217 1.17 -8.40 -7.16
C MET A 217 0.03 -8.88 -6.26
N ALA A 218 -1.23 -8.66 -6.67
CA ALA A 218 -2.37 -8.81 -5.76
C ALA A 218 -2.86 -10.26 -5.63
N ASP A 219 -3.32 -10.61 -4.44
CA ASP A 219 -4.06 -11.85 -4.21
C ASP A 219 -5.51 -11.72 -4.71
N ARG A 220 -6.02 -10.47 -4.70
CA ARG A 220 -7.35 -10.12 -5.17
C ARG A 220 -7.35 -8.73 -5.78
N VAL A 221 -8.05 -8.57 -6.88
CA VAL A 221 -8.27 -7.29 -7.57
C VAL A 221 -9.73 -6.91 -7.42
N VAL A 222 -9.96 -5.72 -6.86
CA VAL A 222 -11.29 -5.11 -6.71
C VAL A 222 -11.46 -4.06 -7.80
N VAL A 223 -12.51 -4.18 -8.58
CA VAL A 223 -12.82 -3.27 -9.69
C VAL A 223 -13.89 -2.26 -9.23
N LEU A 224 -13.60 -0.99 -9.42
CA LEU A 224 -14.50 0.11 -9.06
C LEU A 224 -15.22 0.63 -10.30
N SER A 225 -16.52 0.95 -10.12
CA SER A 225 -17.31 1.67 -11.13
C SER A 225 -16.74 3.06 -11.42
N PRO A 226 -17.13 3.69 -12.55
CA PRO A 226 -17.05 5.15 -12.68
C PRO A 226 -17.76 5.84 -11.50
N ARG A 227 -17.42 7.12 -11.29
CA ARG A 227 -17.96 7.90 -10.17
C ARG A 227 -19.50 7.93 -10.13
N PRO A 228 -20.14 7.70 -8.96
CA PRO A 228 -19.52 7.36 -7.67
C PRO A 228 -18.92 5.96 -7.67
N GLY A 229 -17.75 5.81 -7.01
CA GLY A 229 -17.06 4.52 -6.94
C GLY A 229 -17.81 3.56 -6.03
N THR A 230 -18.21 2.44 -6.61
CA THR A 230 -18.74 1.26 -5.91
C THR A 230 -17.89 0.05 -6.28
N ASN A 231 -17.87 -0.97 -5.47
CA ASN A 231 -17.26 -2.25 -5.82
C ASN A 231 -18.19 -2.98 -6.79
N ILE A 232 -17.79 -3.13 -8.06
CA ILE A 232 -18.59 -3.80 -9.09
C ILE A 232 -18.19 -5.25 -9.31
N GLY A 233 -17.10 -5.67 -8.68
CA GLY A 233 -16.67 -7.07 -8.69
C GLY A 233 -15.23 -7.25 -8.28
N GLU A 234 -14.91 -8.50 -7.99
CA GLU A 234 -13.60 -8.92 -7.50
C GLU A 234 -13.07 -10.11 -8.29
N VAL A 235 -11.78 -10.08 -8.59
CA VAL A 235 -11.08 -11.16 -9.26
C VAL A 235 -10.01 -11.70 -8.32
N LYS A 236 -10.15 -12.94 -7.88
CA LYS A 236 -9.14 -13.63 -7.10
C LYS A 236 -8.04 -14.16 -8.02
N ILE A 237 -6.78 -13.94 -7.65
CA ILE A 237 -5.62 -14.35 -8.44
C ILE A 237 -4.93 -15.52 -7.75
N ASP A 238 -5.38 -16.73 -8.04
CA ASP A 238 -4.86 -17.99 -7.47
C ASP A 238 -3.58 -18.47 -8.20
N LEU A 239 -2.60 -17.55 -8.37
CA LEU A 239 -1.31 -17.85 -9.00
C LEU A 239 -0.18 -17.72 -7.98
N PRO A 240 0.75 -18.70 -7.91
CA PRO A 240 1.89 -18.62 -6.99
C PRO A 240 2.88 -17.54 -7.41
N HIS A 241 3.56 -16.92 -6.45
CA HIS A 241 4.67 -16.01 -6.73
C HIS A 241 6.01 -16.76 -6.85
N PRO A 242 6.96 -16.30 -7.71
CA PRO A 242 6.79 -15.21 -8.69
C PRO A 242 5.86 -15.63 -9.84
N ARG A 243 4.98 -14.74 -10.26
CA ARG A 243 4.02 -15.01 -11.34
C ARG A 243 4.67 -14.86 -12.72
N ASP A 244 4.42 -15.82 -13.59
CA ASP A 244 4.84 -15.73 -14.99
C ASP A 244 3.83 -14.90 -15.80
N ARG A 245 4.27 -13.73 -16.27
CA ARG A 245 3.44 -12.74 -16.98
C ARG A 245 2.97 -13.21 -18.36
N ILE A 246 3.58 -14.27 -18.89
CA ILE A 246 3.23 -14.86 -20.19
C ILE A 246 2.42 -16.16 -20.08
N SER A 247 2.14 -16.62 -18.86
CA SER A 247 1.30 -17.81 -18.67
C SER A 247 -0.15 -17.56 -19.11
N GLU A 248 -0.84 -18.61 -19.54
CA GLU A 248 -2.24 -18.51 -19.98
C GLU A 248 -3.15 -18.03 -18.87
N GLU A 249 -2.91 -18.48 -17.64
CA GLU A 249 -3.68 -18.12 -16.46
C GLU A 249 -3.50 -16.64 -16.08
N PHE A 250 -2.27 -16.09 -16.21
CA PHE A 250 -2.01 -14.67 -15.99
C PHE A 250 -2.75 -13.82 -17.03
N ILE A 251 -2.67 -14.21 -18.31
CA ILE A 251 -3.34 -13.53 -19.42
C ILE A 251 -4.87 -13.59 -19.23
N ALA A 252 -5.42 -14.76 -18.83
CA ALA A 252 -6.84 -14.92 -18.56
C ALA A 252 -7.33 -14.00 -17.43
N SER A 253 -6.58 -13.94 -16.32
CA SER A 253 -6.90 -13.04 -15.20
C SER A 253 -6.91 -11.58 -15.64
N ARG A 254 -5.94 -11.18 -16.47
CA ARG A 254 -5.87 -9.83 -17.03
C ARG A 254 -7.06 -9.51 -17.91
N HIS A 255 -7.49 -10.43 -18.77
CA HIS A 255 -8.67 -10.26 -19.64
C HIS A 255 -9.94 -10.13 -18.81
N THR A 256 -10.13 -10.97 -17.79
CA THR A 256 -11.28 -10.89 -16.89
C THR A 256 -11.41 -9.49 -16.26
N ILE A 257 -10.29 -8.91 -15.81
CA ILE A 257 -10.31 -7.55 -15.24
C ILE A 257 -10.60 -6.50 -16.29
N MET A 258 -10.04 -6.65 -17.51
CA MET A 258 -10.30 -5.73 -18.63
C MET A 258 -11.79 -5.73 -19.01
N ASP A 259 -12.41 -6.91 -19.13
CA ASP A 259 -13.83 -7.05 -19.46
C ASP A 259 -14.74 -6.37 -18.41
N MET A 260 -14.33 -6.39 -17.14
CA MET A 260 -15.06 -5.68 -16.06
C MET A 260 -14.88 -4.16 -16.10
N LEU A 261 -13.81 -3.67 -16.73
CA LEU A 261 -13.51 -2.23 -16.88
C LEU A 261 -14.07 -1.64 -18.17
N ASP A 262 -14.58 -2.48 -19.06
CA ASP A 262 -15.21 -2.05 -20.33
C ASP A 262 -16.63 -1.56 -20.00
N PHE A 263 -16.72 -0.26 -19.69
CA PHE A 263 -17.97 0.44 -19.42
C PHE A 263 -18.48 1.00 -20.76
N ASP A 264 -19.29 0.25 -21.50
CA ASP A 264 -20.06 0.73 -22.67
C ASP A 264 -21.15 1.75 -22.27
#